data_efde36772a8e484cf76123bc5e6eacf9
#
_entry.id   efde36772a8e484cf76123bc5e6eacf9
#
_cell.length_a   1.000
_cell.length_b   1.000
_cell.length_c   1.000
_cell.angle_alpha   90.00
_cell.angle_beta   90.00
_cell.angle_gamma   90.00
#
_symmetry.space_group_name_H-M   'P 1'
#
loop_
_entity.id
_entity.type
_entity.pdbx_description
1 polymer ?
#
loop_
_entity_poly.entity_id
_entity_poly.type
_entity_poly.pdbx_seq_one_letter_code
_entity_poly.pdbx_strand_id
1 'polypeptide(L)'
;MHEDGGEWAILQPRAMFYLNQANHAVRTRLEAALAPLQMTAIQYTVLSVIGSREGLSSAELSRRFFVTPQTMNELIGGLQRRNLILRKEDPANRRILRMRLTAEGRRMLQACDDAADAVEHDVFSFLPPESYEQFRSLCRLVAHELRQREEAQKGE
;
A
#
# COMPACT_ATOMS: atom_id res chain seq x y z
N MET A 1 -1.17 41.07 42.54
CA MET A 1 -1.17 39.61 42.37
C MET A 1 -2.03 39.32 41.18
N HIS A 2 -1.42 39.32 39.98
CA HIS A 2 -2.11 39.00 38.72
C HIS A 2 -1.81 37.55 38.41
N GLU A 3 -2.82 36.72 38.53
CA GLU A 3 -2.82 35.40 37.98
C GLU A 3 -3.05 35.53 36.48
N ASP A 4 -1.97 35.61 35.71
CA ASP A 4 -2.01 35.35 34.29
C ASP A 4 -2.21 33.84 34.08
N GLY A 5 -3.47 33.41 34.13
CA GLY A 5 -3.91 32.15 33.59
C GLY A 5 -3.77 32.20 32.08
N GLY A 6 -2.55 32.10 31.59
CA GLY A 6 -2.27 31.85 30.18
C GLY A 6 -2.87 30.51 29.81
N GLU A 7 -4.08 30.55 29.31
CA GLU A 7 -4.74 29.44 28.63
C GLU A 7 -3.91 29.13 27.39
N TRP A 8 -2.90 28.24 27.58
CA TRP A 8 -2.20 27.65 26.45
C TRP A 8 -3.25 26.93 25.63
N ALA A 9 -3.80 27.60 24.63
CA ALA A 9 -4.61 26.97 23.63
C ALA A 9 -3.77 25.81 23.05
N ILE A 10 -4.05 24.59 23.49
CA ILE A 10 -3.42 23.39 22.97
C ILE A 10 -3.81 23.34 21.50
N LEU A 11 -2.90 23.82 20.66
CA LEU A 11 -3.06 23.72 19.21
C LEU A 11 -3.22 22.24 18.89
N GLN A 12 -4.44 21.84 18.61
CA GLN A 12 -4.71 20.47 18.22
C GLN A 12 -3.98 20.16 16.91
N PRO A 13 -3.15 19.11 16.87
CA PRO A 13 -2.46 18.76 15.65
C PRO A 13 -3.45 18.52 14.50
N ARG A 14 -3.04 18.90 13.30
CA ARG A 14 -3.86 18.68 12.11
C ARG A 14 -4.01 17.19 11.81
N ALA A 15 -5.09 16.81 11.14
CA ALA A 15 -5.35 15.42 10.73
C ALA A 15 -4.16 14.77 10.02
N MET A 16 -3.42 15.53 9.20
CA MET A 16 -2.21 15.05 8.51
C MET A 16 -1.12 14.57 9.46
N PHE A 17 -0.98 15.19 10.64
CA PHE A 17 0.00 14.77 11.64
C PHE A 17 -0.35 13.38 12.20
N TYR A 18 -1.60 13.19 12.59
CA TYR A 18 -2.07 11.89 13.09
C TYR A 18 -2.04 10.80 12.02
N LEU A 19 -2.42 11.14 10.79
CA LEU A 19 -2.35 10.22 9.66
C LEU A 19 -0.92 9.74 9.41
N ASN A 20 0.06 10.65 9.46
CA ASN A 20 1.47 10.31 9.27
C ASN A 20 2.00 9.43 10.41
N GLN A 21 1.66 9.74 11.67
CA GLN A 21 2.04 8.90 12.81
C GLN A 21 1.42 7.50 12.73
N ALA A 22 0.11 7.43 12.43
CA ALA A 22 -0.59 6.16 12.29
C ALA A 22 0.01 5.32 11.15
N ASN A 23 0.26 5.93 9.99
CA ASN A 23 0.88 5.26 8.85
C ASN A 23 2.27 4.69 9.21
N HIS A 24 3.10 5.45 9.91
CA HIS A 24 4.41 4.97 10.36
C HIS A 24 4.28 3.76 11.29
N ALA A 25 3.39 3.83 12.28
CA ALA A 25 3.19 2.76 13.25
C ALA A 25 2.64 1.47 12.61
N VAL A 26 1.65 1.61 11.71
CA VAL A 26 1.07 0.47 10.96
C VAL A 26 2.12 -0.16 10.05
N ARG A 27 2.85 0.67 9.30
CA ARG A 27 3.88 0.20 8.38
C ARG A 27 4.99 -0.57 9.10
N THR A 28 5.45 -0.09 10.24
CA THR A 28 6.48 -0.76 11.04
C THR A 28 6.02 -2.16 11.48
N ARG A 29 4.76 -2.30 11.91
CA ARG A 29 4.21 -3.61 12.30
C ARG A 29 4.04 -4.55 11.10
N LEU A 30 3.57 -4.02 9.97
CA LEU A 30 3.43 -4.79 8.74
C LEU A 30 4.80 -5.30 8.23
N GLU A 31 5.82 -4.46 8.21
CA GLU A 31 7.18 -4.86 7.83
C GLU A 31 7.71 -5.98 8.76
N ALA A 32 7.47 -5.87 10.06
CA ALA A 32 7.87 -6.90 11.02
C ALA A 32 7.12 -8.24 10.78
N ALA A 33 5.83 -8.18 10.46
CA ALA A 33 5.03 -9.38 10.18
C ALA A 33 5.40 -10.06 8.85
N LEU A 34 5.82 -9.28 7.85
CA LEU A 34 6.23 -9.78 6.54
C LEU A 34 7.69 -10.28 6.51
N ALA A 35 8.52 -9.87 7.46
CA ALA A 35 9.96 -10.23 7.49
C ALA A 35 10.22 -11.75 7.46
N PRO A 36 9.48 -12.63 8.19
CA PRO A 36 9.64 -14.08 8.10
C PRO A 36 9.38 -14.65 6.71
N LEU A 37 8.54 -13.97 5.91
CA LEU A 37 8.25 -14.30 4.52
C LEU A 37 9.27 -13.72 3.55
N GLN A 38 10.27 -13.00 4.05
CA GLN A 38 11.23 -12.25 3.24
C GLN A 38 10.57 -11.27 2.25
N MET A 39 9.48 -10.67 2.68
CA MET A 39 8.72 -9.68 1.92
C MET A 39 8.78 -8.33 2.61
N THR A 40 8.91 -7.26 1.82
CA THR A 40 8.71 -5.89 2.28
C THR A 40 7.26 -5.46 2.04
N ALA A 41 6.79 -4.44 2.75
CA ALA A 41 5.43 -3.92 2.55
C ALA A 41 5.18 -3.48 1.09
N ILE A 42 6.17 -2.87 0.44
CA ILE A 42 6.04 -2.47 -0.98
C ILE A 42 5.97 -3.68 -1.92
N GLN A 43 6.77 -4.73 -1.68
CA GLN A 43 6.72 -5.97 -2.47
C GLN A 43 5.37 -6.67 -2.31
N TYR A 44 4.86 -6.76 -1.07
CA TYR A 44 3.54 -7.30 -0.79
C TYR A 44 2.46 -6.51 -1.53
N THR A 45 2.48 -5.17 -1.43
CA THR A 45 1.47 -4.34 -2.09
C THR A 45 1.53 -4.48 -3.62
N VAL A 46 2.72 -4.55 -4.22
CA VAL A 46 2.89 -4.79 -5.66
C VAL A 46 2.34 -6.16 -6.05
N LEU A 47 2.66 -7.20 -5.27
CA LEU A 47 2.18 -8.56 -5.50
C LEU A 47 0.64 -8.64 -5.40
N SER A 48 0.05 -7.98 -4.41
CA SER A 48 -1.40 -7.88 -4.20
C SER A 48 -2.10 -7.19 -5.38
N VAL A 49 -1.53 -6.09 -5.88
CA VAL A 49 -2.09 -5.37 -7.05
C VAL A 49 -2.02 -6.23 -8.30
N ILE A 50 -0.91 -6.95 -8.54
CA ILE A 50 -0.80 -7.89 -9.67
C ILE A 50 -1.82 -9.03 -9.54
N GLY A 51 -2.04 -9.53 -8.31
CA GLY A 51 -3.02 -10.58 -8.04
C GLY A 51 -4.47 -10.15 -8.25
N SER A 52 -4.80 -8.91 -7.86
CA SER A 52 -6.15 -8.37 -8.00
C SER A 52 -6.47 -7.89 -9.42
N ARG A 53 -5.45 -7.54 -10.21
CA ARG A 53 -5.59 -6.98 -11.54
C ARG A 53 -4.51 -7.54 -12.47
N GLU A 54 -4.72 -8.74 -12.95
CA GLU A 54 -3.80 -9.39 -13.88
C GLU A 54 -3.57 -8.58 -15.16
N GLY A 55 -2.37 -8.66 -15.66
CA GLY A 55 -2.02 -8.07 -16.95
C GLY A 55 -1.57 -6.61 -16.89
N LEU A 56 -1.27 -6.06 -15.72
CA LEU A 56 -0.64 -4.74 -15.62
C LEU A 56 0.81 -4.78 -16.14
N SER A 57 1.20 -3.72 -16.85
CA SER A 57 2.59 -3.50 -17.27
C SER A 57 3.42 -2.84 -16.16
N SER A 58 4.74 -2.89 -16.28
CA SER A 58 5.66 -2.18 -15.37
C SER A 58 5.39 -0.68 -15.34
N ALA A 59 5.08 -0.06 -16.48
CA ALA A 59 4.76 1.35 -16.57
C ALA A 59 3.45 1.71 -15.85
N GLU A 60 2.42 0.87 -15.95
CA GLU A 60 1.17 1.05 -15.22
C GLU A 60 1.38 0.91 -13.70
N LEU A 61 2.19 -0.06 -13.28
CA LEU A 61 2.56 -0.24 -11.87
C LEU A 61 3.36 0.95 -11.34
N SER A 62 4.38 1.44 -12.08
CA SER A 62 5.18 2.59 -11.62
C SER A 62 4.34 3.84 -11.41
N ARG A 63 3.39 4.12 -12.30
CA ARG A 63 2.44 5.23 -12.13
C ARG A 63 1.54 5.05 -10.91
N ARG A 64 1.05 3.83 -10.68
CA ARG A 64 0.14 3.52 -9.57
C ARG A 64 0.82 3.63 -8.19
N PHE A 65 2.10 3.30 -8.13
CA PHE A 65 2.88 3.33 -6.89
C PHE A 65 3.69 4.62 -6.71
N PHE A 66 3.60 5.56 -7.64
CA PHE A 66 4.36 6.83 -7.61
C PHE A 66 5.87 6.61 -7.45
N VAL A 67 6.40 5.58 -8.08
CA VAL A 67 7.82 5.28 -8.11
C VAL A 67 8.36 5.42 -9.54
N THR A 68 9.68 5.56 -9.64
CA THR A 68 10.33 5.61 -10.96
C THR A 68 10.19 4.27 -11.69
N PRO A 69 10.20 4.26 -13.03
CA PRO A 69 10.24 3.02 -13.81
C PRO A 69 11.41 2.11 -13.42
N GLN A 70 12.56 2.69 -13.08
CA GLN A 70 13.73 1.93 -12.61
C GLN A 70 13.42 1.20 -11.29
N THR A 71 12.91 1.91 -10.29
CA THR A 71 12.54 1.32 -9.00
C THR A 71 11.50 0.21 -9.17
N MET A 72 10.48 0.43 -10.01
CA MET A 72 9.48 -0.59 -10.28
C MET A 72 10.08 -1.82 -10.98
N ASN A 73 10.98 -1.63 -11.93
CA ASN A 73 11.65 -2.74 -12.60
C ASN A 73 12.54 -3.55 -11.65
N GLU A 74 13.19 -2.92 -10.68
CA GLU A 74 13.96 -3.59 -9.63
C GLU A 74 13.06 -4.44 -8.73
N LEU A 75 11.91 -3.89 -8.29
CA LEU A 75 10.90 -4.60 -7.50
C LEU A 75 10.36 -5.82 -8.25
N ILE A 76 9.95 -5.63 -9.49
CA ILE A 76 9.45 -6.70 -10.37
C ILE A 76 10.53 -7.75 -10.61
N GLY A 77 11.76 -7.33 -10.88
CA GLY A 77 12.89 -8.23 -11.06
C GLY A 77 13.17 -9.09 -9.82
N GLY A 78 13.06 -8.49 -8.63
CA GLY A 78 13.16 -9.21 -7.36
C GLY A 78 12.09 -10.28 -7.19
N LEU A 79 10.83 -9.92 -7.42
CA LEU A 79 9.70 -10.86 -7.35
C LEU A 79 9.81 -11.97 -8.41
N GLN A 80 10.28 -11.65 -9.60
CA GLN A 80 10.48 -12.62 -10.68
C GLN A 80 11.60 -13.62 -10.37
N ARG A 81 12.74 -13.17 -9.82
CA ARG A 81 13.85 -14.06 -9.39
C ARG A 81 13.38 -15.05 -8.32
N ARG A 82 12.42 -14.66 -7.49
CA ARG A 82 11.79 -15.54 -6.50
C ARG A 82 10.66 -16.39 -7.07
N ASN A 83 10.45 -16.38 -8.38
CA ASN A 83 9.39 -17.12 -9.06
C ASN A 83 7.96 -16.78 -8.55
N LEU A 84 7.74 -15.56 -8.06
CA LEU A 84 6.43 -15.12 -7.57
C LEU A 84 5.57 -14.54 -8.69
N ILE A 85 6.20 -13.95 -9.70
CA ILE A 85 5.55 -13.39 -10.88
C ILE A 85 6.22 -13.86 -12.15
N LEU A 86 5.45 -13.85 -13.24
CA LEU A 86 5.96 -14.02 -14.60
C LEU A 86 5.58 -12.81 -15.45
N ARG A 87 6.41 -12.56 -16.46
CA ARG A 87 6.14 -11.57 -17.51
C ARG A 87 5.70 -12.31 -18.76
N LYS A 88 4.61 -11.87 -19.36
CA LYS A 88 4.10 -12.41 -20.61
C LYS A 88 3.93 -11.26 -21.61
N GLU A 89 4.36 -11.50 -22.85
CA GLU A 89 4.15 -10.54 -23.92
C GLU A 89 2.66 -10.29 -24.15
N ASP A 90 2.31 -9.02 -24.35
CA ASP A 90 0.95 -8.65 -24.77
C ASP A 90 0.73 -9.12 -26.23
N PRO A 91 -0.36 -9.86 -26.50
CA PRO A 91 -0.64 -10.32 -27.86
C PRO A 91 -0.79 -9.21 -28.89
N ALA A 92 -1.29 -8.03 -28.46
CA ALA A 92 -1.50 -6.88 -29.33
C ALA A 92 -0.23 -6.04 -29.53
N ASN A 93 0.69 -6.05 -28.56
CA ASN A 93 1.95 -5.32 -28.62
C ASN A 93 3.04 -6.04 -27.82
N ARG A 94 3.88 -6.82 -28.50
CA ARG A 94 4.96 -7.62 -27.89
C ARG A 94 6.02 -6.82 -27.14
N ARG A 95 6.07 -5.50 -27.31
CA ARG A 95 6.95 -4.62 -26.51
C ARG A 95 6.44 -4.41 -25.09
N ILE A 96 5.16 -4.69 -24.85
CA ILE A 96 4.53 -4.57 -23.53
C ILE A 96 4.58 -5.94 -22.86
N LEU A 97 5.19 -5.96 -21.68
CA LEU A 97 5.20 -7.15 -20.81
C LEU A 97 4.13 -7.00 -19.73
N ARG A 98 3.24 -7.98 -19.67
CA ARG A 98 2.15 -8.06 -18.71
C ARG A 98 2.55 -8.96 -17.54
N MET A 99 2.32 -8.49 -16.31
CA MET A 99 2.66 -9.24 -15.10
C MET A 99 1.49 -10.14 -14.70
N ARG A 100 1.84 -11.34 -14.23
CA ARG A 100 0.90 -12.30 -13.66
C ARG A 100 1.53 -13.02 -12.47
N LEU A 101 0.71 -13.43 -11.51
CA LEU A 101 1.17 -14.31 -10.44
C LEU A 101 1.44 -15.71 -10.96
N THR A 102 2.49 -16.33 -10.45
CA THR A 102 2.69 -17.78 -10.54
C THR A 102 1.84 -18.50 -9.49
N ALA A 103 1.82 -19.83 -9.48
CA ALA A 103 1.23 -20.59 -8.38
C ALA A 103 1.92 -20.29 -7.04
N GLU A 104 3.25 -20.15 -7.05
CA GLU A 104 4.04 -19.74 -5.88
C GLU A 104 3.70 -18.32 -5.45
N GLY A 105 3.56 -17.39 -6.40
CA GLY A 105 3.14 -16.02 -6.12
C GLY A 105 1.77 -15.93 -5.45
N ARG A 106 0.81 -16.77 -5.84
CA ARG A 106 -0.49 -16.84 -5.17
C ARG A 106 -0.39 -17.38 -3.75
N ARG A 107 0.44 -18.42 -3.52
CA ARG A 107 0.70 -18.92 -2.15
C ARG A 107 1.38 -17.88 -1.27
N MET A 108 2.38 -17.18 -1.81
CA MET A 108 3.05 -16.11 -1.10
C MET A 108 2.11 -14.95 -0.79
N LEU A 109 1.27 -14.54 -1.73
CA LEU A 109 0.28 -13.49 -1.51
C LEU A 109 -0.68 -13.87 -0.38
N GLN A 110 -1.20 -15.10 -0.37
CA GLN A 110 -2.06 -15.58 0.71
C GLN A 110 -1.35 -15.54 2.08
N ALA A 111 -0.11 -15.98 2.15
CA ALA A 111 0.67 -15.92 3.40
C ALA A 111 0.90 -14.47 3.87
N CYS A 112 1.10 -13.54 2.93
CA CYS A 112 1.22 -12.11 3.26
C CYS A 112 -0.13 -11.52 3.68
N ASP A 113 -1.22 -11.89 3.04
CA ASP A 113 -2.58 -11.47 3.42
C ASP A 113 -2.91 -11.93 4.84
N ASP A 114 -2.64 -13.20 5.18
CA ASP A 114 -2.85 -13.74 6.53
C ASP A 114 -2.04 -12.95 7.59
N ALA A 115 -0.79 -12.62 7.27
CA ALA A 115 0.06 -11.81 8.16
C ALA A 115 -0.45 -10.36 8.29
N ALA A 116 -0.92 -9.76 7.20
CA ALA A 116 -1.47 -8.42 7.19
C ALA A 116 -2.80 -8.35 7.95
N ASP A 117 -3.67 -9.34 7.80
CA ASP A 117 -4.94 -9.45 8.53
C ASP A 117 -4.71 -9.54 10.05
N ALA A 118 -3.70 -10.31 10.47
CA ALA A 118 -3.33 -10.40 11.88
C ALA A 118 -2.85 -9.06 12.44
N VAL A 119 -2.04 -8.31 11.67
CA VAL A 119 -1.59 -6.95 12.04
C VAL A 119 -2.77 -6.00 12.11
N GLU A 120 -3.66 -6.02 11.12
CA GLU A 120 -4.82 -5.14 11.07
C GLU A 120 -5.75 -5.38 12.25
N HIS A 121 -6.00 -6.65 12.59
CA HIS A 121 -6.79 -7.03 13.76
C HIS A 121 -6.16 -6.51 15.06
N ASP A 122 -4.86 -6.70 15.26
CA ASP A 122 -4.14 -6.23 16.46
C ASP A 122 -4.16 -4.70 16.55
N VAL A 123 -3.79 -4.03 15.46
CA VAL A 123 -3.67 -2.56 15.42
C VAL A 123 -5.00 -1.85 15.70
N PHE A 124 -6.11 -2.38 15.20
CA PHE A 124 -7.42 -1.73 15.31
C PHE A 124 -8.37 -2.39 16.34
N SER A 125 -7.87 -3.33 17.14
CA SER A 125 -8.66 -4.05 18.15
C SER A 125 -9.32 -3.16 19.21
N PHE A 126 -8.79 -1.96 19.43
CA PHE A 126 -9.34 -0.96 20.35
C PHE A 126 -10.58 -0.22 19.78
N LEU A 127 -10.84 -0.32 18.48
CA LEU A 127 -12.01 0.29 17.85
C LEU A 127 -13.20 -0.67 17.91
N PRO A 128 -14.39 -0.17 18.30
CA PRO A 128 -15.62 -0.93 18.08
C PRO A 128 -15.79 -1.26 16.59
N PRO A 129 -16.43 -2.39 16.21
CA PRO A 129 -16.57 -2.80 14.82
C PRO A 129 -17.17 -1.73 13.90
N GLU A 130 -18.17 -1.00 14.37
CA GLU A 130 -18.81 0.09 13.62
C GLU A 130 -17.85 1.26 13.37
N SER A 131 -17.07 1.65 14.38
CA SER A 131 -16.06 2.71 14.26
C SER A 131 -14.93 2.31 13.31
N TYR A 132 -14.52 1.05 13.34
CA TYR A 132 -13.53 0.51 12.42
C TYR A 132 -14.03 0.57 10.96
N GLU A 133 -15.27 0.17 10.69
CA GLU A 133 -15.86 0.23 9.34
C GLU A 133 -16.00 1.67 8.83
N GLN A 134 -16.36 2.61 9.70
CA GLN A 134 -16.38 4.04 9.36
C GLN A 134 -14.98 4.55 9.03
N PHE A 135 -13.99 4.23 9.86
CA PHE A 135 -12.61 4.61 9.64
C PHE A 135 -12.07 4.04 8.31
N ARG A 136 -12.29 2.75 8.05
CA ARG A 136 -11.89 2.09 6.80
C ARG A 136 -12.52 2.76 5.58
N SER A 137 -13.80 3.13 5.68
CA SER A 137 -14.53 3.80 4.60
C SER A 137 -13.99 5.20 4.33
N LEU A 138 -13.65 5.96 5.37
CA LEU A 138 -13.04 7.29 5.26
C LEU A 138 -11.64 7.22 4.66
N CYS A 139 -10.81 6.26 5.09
CA CYS A 139 -9.49 6.04 4.50
C CYS A 139 -9.57 5.74 3.00
N ARG A 140 -10.52 4.88 2.60
CA ARG A 140 -10.76 4.54 1.19
C ARG A 140 -11.21 5.76 0.39
N LEU A 141 -12.12 6.58 0.93
CA LEU A 141 -12.60 7.80 0.28
C LEU A 141 -11.46 8.79 0.07
N VAL A 142 -10.68 9.08 1.10
CA VAL A 142 -9.54 10.01 1.02
C VAL A 142 -8.51 9.53 -0.01
N ALA A 143 -8.16 8.24 0.03
CA ALA A 143 -7.20 7.67 -0.93
C ALA A 143 -7.71 7.73 -2.38
N HIS A 144 -9.01 7.51 -2.59
CA HIS A 144 -9.63 7.61 -3.91
C HIS A 144 -9.60 9.05 -4.44
N GLU A 145 -10.09 10.01 -3.64
CA GLU A 145 -10.16 11.43 -4.02
C GLU A 145 -8.78 12.03 -4.32
N LEU A 146 -7.78 11.73 -3.49
CA LEU A 146 -6.42 12.23 -3.74
C LEU A 146 -5.84 11.68 -5.04
N ARG A 147 -6.08 10.41 -5.35
CA ARG A 147 -5.63 9.80 -6.61
C ARG A 147 -6.27 10.46 -7.83
N GLN A 148 -7.58 10.70 -7.79
CA GLN A 148 -8.30 11.37 -8.88
C GLN A 148 -7.75 12.78 -9.14
N ARG A 149 -7.45 13.53 -8.09
CA ARG A 149 -6.88 14.88 -8.21
C ARG A 149 -5.47 14.87 -8.81
N GLU A 150 -4.64 13.89 -8.43
CA GLU A 150 -3.30 13.74 -9.01
C GLU A 150 -3.32 13.33 -10.48
N GLU A 151 -4.27 12.48 -10.89
CA GLU A 151 -4.47 12.10 -12.28
C GLU A 151 -4.95 13.29 -13.13
N ALA A 152 -5.85 14.12 -12.62
CA ALA A 152 -6.33 15.32 -13.27
C ALA A 152 -5.21 16.36 -13.50
N GLN A 153 -4.34 16.57 -12.51
CA GLN A 153 -3.20 17.51 -12.61
C GLN A 153 -2.14 17.06 -13.61
N LYS A 154 -2.01 15.78 -13.91
CA LYS A 154 -1.04 15.25 -14.89
C LYS A 154 -1.57 15.23 -16.32
N GLY A 155 -2.87 15.47 -16.49
CA GLY A 155 -3.55 15.53 -17.79
C GLY A 155 -3.62 16.95 -18.41
N GLU A 156 -3.22 17.98 -17.65
CA GLU A 156 -3.01 19.36 -18.12
C GLU A 156 -1.53 19.59 -18.50
#